data_7288778da359930955447b58f487e511
#
_entry.id   7288778da359930955447b58f487e511
#
_cell.length_a   1.000
_cell.length_b   1.000
_cell.length_c   1.000
_cell.angle_alpha   90.00
_cell.angle_beta   90.00
_cell.angle_gamma   90.00
#
_symmetry.space_group_name_H-M   'P 1'
#
loop_
_entity.id
_entity.type
_entity.pdbx_description
1 polymer ?
#
loop_
_entity_poly.entity_id
_entity_poly.type
_entity_poly.pdbx_seq_one_letter_code
_entity_poly.pdbx_strand_id
1 'polypeptide(L)'
;ASSNYRFKFIGYLAASLCFSEDTEVLILATNLIKKDLHSAQPLDVQAALHGLSHIMTQELAQHLSDDIILMLSHTRAPVRKRAVLVLHAVILRCPEVLDRTYERLRDLLCDDNLGVVTATVNVICELARRNPAPFVPLSPQLFEILTMSNNNWLLIKVIKLFGALSPVEPRLVRKLYKPIMSIMSTTPAMSLLYECIHTAIIGGMLERGDSDELACRCVENLGVFLQNDDQNLRYISILALDKLAPSHPYLVAQHQNVILESIQHPDMTIRVRALELVARLATDPMSLRPIVDYLMSYLGSADETQAAPSAAQTLQHTLDADQAQVLERSSTSDLSCLLYTSD
;
A
#
# COMPACT_ATOMS: atom_id res chain seq x y z
N ALA A 1 17.24 34.51 -2.28
CA ALA A 1 17.13 33.71 -1.05
C ALA A 1 16.79 34.65 0.12
N SER A 2 15.60 34.50 0.69
CA SER A 2 15.20 35.26 1.89
C SER A 2 15.86 34.69 3.14
N SER A 3 16.20 35.55 4.12
CA SER A 3 16.59 35.11 5.46
C SER A 3 15.36 34.71 6.32
N ASN A 4 14.16 35.09 5.91
CA ASN A 4 12.93 34.80 6.64
C ASN A 4 12.41 33.41 6.28
N TYR A 5 12.25 32.54 7.27
CA TYR A 5 11.73 31.18 7.12
C TYR A 5 10.39 31.10 6.37
N ARG A 6 9.44 32.00 6.68
CA ARG A 6 8.11 31.97 6.02
C ARG A 6 8.22 32.16 4.52
N PHE A 7 9.06 33.08 4.06
CA PHE A 7 9.27 33.28 2.61
C PHE A 7 10.04 32.14 1.96
N LYS A 8 10.97 31.50 2.69
CA LYS A 8 11.62 30.28 2.19
C LYS A 8 10.61 29.15 2.01
N PHE A 9 9.79 28.90 3.02
CA PHE A 9 8.76 27.85 2.98
C PHE A 9 7.77 28.08 1.82
N ILE A 10 7.24 29.32 1.68
CA ILE A 10 6.36 29.68 0.56
C ILE A 10 7.08 29.49 -0.78
N GLY A 11 8.35 29.85 -0.87
CA GLY A 11 9.14 29.64 -2.09
C GLY A 11 9.31 28.18 -2.46
N TYR A 12 9.58 27.30 -1.50
CA TYR A 12 9.64 25.85 -1.74
C TYR A 12 8.27 25.26 -2.10
N LEU A 13 7.20 25.73 -1.44
CA LEU A 13 5.84 25.31 -1.78
C LEU A 13 5.46 25.76 -3.20
N ALA A 14 5.75 26.99 -3.58
CA ALA A 14 5.53 27.48 -4.94
C ALA A 14 6.33 26.66 -5.97
N ALA A 15 7.61 26.37 -5.67
CA ALA A 15 8.43 25.54 -6.52
C ALA A 15 7.85 24.13 -6.71
N SER A 16 7.35 23.51 -5.63
CA SER A 16 6.73 22.17 -5.70
C SER A 16 5.44 22.14 -6.53
N LEU A 17 4.73 23.26 -6.65
CA LEU A 17 3.50 23.36 -7.43
C LEU A 17 3.74 23.80 -8.89
N CYS A 18 4.80 24.58 -9.14
CA CYS A 18 5.03 25.21 -10.44
C CYS A 18 6.12 24.51 -11.28
N PHE A 19 7.05 23.79 -10.65
CA PHE A 19 8.14 23.15 -11.37
C PHE A 19 7.82 21.70 -11.69
N SER A 20 8.12 21.32 -12.92
CA SER A 20 8.14 19.92 -13.40
C SER A 20 9.59 19.41 -13.49
N GLU A 21 9.74 18.12 -13.76
CA GLU A 21 11.06 17.50 -13.94
C GLU A 21 11.87 18.15 -15.08
N ASP A 22 11.20 18.66 -16.11
CA ASP A 22 11.81 19.29 -17.30
C ASP A 22 12.14 20.77 -17.09
N THR A 23 11.95 21.30 -15.89
CA THR A 23 12.17 22.74 -15.62
C THR A 23 13.68 23.03 -15.51
N GLU A 24 14.29 23.60 -16.55
CA GLU A 24 15.73 23.90 -16.62
C GLU A 24 16.27 24.75 -15.46
N VAL A 25 15.45 25.64 -14.91
CA VAL A 25 15.86 26.50 -13.79
C VAL A 25 16.05 25.75 -12.46
N LEU A 26 15.63 24.48 -12.33
CA LEU A 26 15.84 23.70 -11.11
C LEU A 26 17.31 23.51 -10.77
N ILE A 27 18.18 23.35 -11.76
CA ILE A 27 19.61 23.19 -11.53
C ILE A 27 20.23 24.45 -10.90
N LEU A 28 19.70 25.64 -11.22
CA LEU A 28 20.15 26.91 -10.64
C LEU A 28 19.77 27.01 -9.15
N ALA A 29 18.74 26.30 -8.70
CA ALA A 29 18.33 26.25 -7.31
C ALA A 29 19.24 25.37 -6.44
N THR A 30 20.07 24.50 -7.01
CA THR A 30 20.90 23.51 -6.29
C THR A 30 21.74 24.15 -5.19
N ASN A 31 22.46 25.24 -5.50
CA ASN A 31 23.31 25.93 -4.53
C ASN A 31 22.50 26.57 -3.40
N LEU A 32 21.29 27.07 -3.70
CA LEU A 32 20.39 27.61 -2.68
C LEU A 32 19.90 26.52 -1.75
N ILE A 33 19.46 25.40 -2.30
CA ILE A 33 18.99 24.23 -1.55
C ILE A 33 20.11 23.69 -0.66
N LYS A 34 21.31 23.54 -1.21
CA LYS A 34 22.50 23.11 -0.46
C LYS A 34 22.81 24.05 0.72
N LYS A 35 22.74 25.36 0.51
CA LYS A 35 22.90 26.35 1.57
C LYS A 35 21.83 26.19 2.67
N ASP A 36 20.58 25.94 2.30
CA ASP A 36 19.49 25.79 3.27
C ASP A 36 19.58 24.45 4.01
N LEU A 37 20.05 23.37 3.39
CA LEU A 37 20.35 22.09 4.05
C LEU A 37 21.44 22.21 5.12
N HIS A 38 22.42 23.10 4.91
CA HIS A 38 23.50 23.39 5.86
C HIS A 38 23.19 24.55 6.81
N SER A 39 21.94 25.03 6.84
CA SER A 39 21.55 26.12 7.75
C SER A 39 21.63 25.70 9.22
N ALA A 40 22.10 26.59 10.08
CA ALA A 40 22.05 26.43 11.53
C ALA A 40 20.59 26.40 12.07
N GLN A 41 19.62 26.87 11.27
CA GLN A 41 18.22 26.89 11.64
C GLN A 41 17.52 25.59 11.18
N PRO A 42 17.06 24.73 12.10
CA PRO A 42 16.44 23.44 11.71
C PRO A 42 15.17 23.58 10.87
N LEU A 43 14.47 24.70 11.00
CA LEU A 43 13.27 24.96 10.20
C LEU A 43 13.62 25.20 8.72
N ASP A 44 14.74 25.85 8.42
CA ASP A 44 15.22 26.05 7.06
C ASP A 44 15.58 24.70 6.41
N VAL A 45 16.29 23.84 7.17
CA VAL A 45 16.65 22.48 6.74
C VAL A 45 15.38 21.67 6.42
N GLN A 46 14.38 21.74 7.31
CA GLN A 46 13.11 21.04 7.10
C GLN A 46 12.34 21.56 5.89
N ALA A 47 12.36 22.88 5.65
CA ALA A 47 11.72 23.48 4.47
C ALA A 47 12.41 23.01 3.17
N ALA A 48 13.74 22.99 3.15
CA ALA A 48 14.52 22.51 2.01
C ALA A 48 14.25 21.02 1.73
N LEU A 49 14.27 20.17 2.76
CA LEU A 49 13.95 18.75 2.61
C LEU A 49 12.52 18.54 2.12
N HIS A 50 11.54 19.31 2.64
CA HIS A 50 10.17 19.23 2.17
C HIS A 50 10.03 19.61 0.69
N GLY A 51 10.64 20.71 0.26
CA GLY A 51 10.64 21.10 -1.15
C GLY A 51 11.29 20.04 -2.04
N LEU A 52 12.44 19.50 -1.62
CA LEU A 52 13.16 18.48 -2.39
C LEU A 52 12.33 17.20 -2.65
N SER A 53 11.47 16.79 -1.72
CA SER A 53 10.63 15.61 -1.92
C SER A 53 9.69 15.72 -3.13
N HIS A 54 9.40 16.94 -3.60
CA HIS A 54 8.48 17.20 -4.71
C HIS A 54 9.20 17.57 -6.04
N ILE A 55 10.40 18.14 -5.95
CA ILE A 55 11.11 18.66 -7.12
C ILE A 55 12.37 17.85 -7.47
N MET A 56 12.48 16.62 -6.98
CA MET A 56 13.67 15.79 -7.15
C MET A 56 13.84 15.36 -8.63
N THR A 57 14.87 15.88 -9.28
CA THR A 57 15.33 15.42 -10.60
C THR A 57 16.55 14.51 -10.46
N GLN A 58 16.94 13.83 -11.53
CA GLN A 58 18.15 13.00 -11.54
C GLN A 58 19.40 13.82 -11.23
N GLU A 59 19.52 15.03 -11.79
CA GLU A 59 20.64 15.92 -11.57
C GLU A 59 20.70 16.40 -10.10
N LEU A 60 19.57 16.81 -9.54
CA LEU A 60 19.49 17.19 -8.14
C LEU A 60 19.85 16.01 -7.22
N ALA A 61 19.38 14.81 -7.54
CA ALA A 61 19.71 13.61 -6.78
C ALA A 61 21.22 13.33 -6.78
N GLN A 62 21.89 13.45 -7.93
CA GLN A 62 23.33 13.27 -8.04
C GLN A 62 24.11 14.31 -7.22
N HIS A 63 23.68 15.57 -7.26
CA HIS A 63 24.40 16.67 -6.60
C HIS A 63 24.13 16.78 -5.08
N LEU A 64 22.97 16.32 -4.61
CA LEU A 64 22.52 16.50 -3.21
C LEU A 64 22.48 15.20 -2.42
N SER A 65 22.75 14.05 -3.03
CA SER A 65 22.68 12.75 -2.33
C SER A 65 23.53 12.72 -1.07
N ASP A 66 24.77 13.21 -1.12
CA ASP A 66 25.68 13.20 0.04
C ASP A 66 25.19 14.12 1.16
N ASP A 67 24.63 15.27 0.84
CA ASP A 67 24.04 16.20 1.80
C ASP A 67 22.81 15.59 2.48
N ILE A 68 21.96 14.88 1.71
CA ILE A 68 20.78 14.19 2.23
C ILE A 68 21.20 13.00 3.12
N ILE A 69 22.20 12.23 2.73
CA ILE A 69 22.76 11.13 3.54
C ILE A 69 23.28 11.67 4.89
N LEU A 70 23.94 12.82 4.89
CA LEU A 70 24.40 13.46 6.13
C LEU A 70 23.21 13.83 7.04
N MET A 71 22.09 14.26 6.48
CA MET A 71 20.88 14.63 7.24
C MET A 71 20.21 13.41 7.92
N LEU A 72 20.45 12.19 7.47
CA LEU A 72 19.98 10.97 8.14
C LEU A 72 20.59 10.81 9.54
N SER A 73 21.73 11.44 9.82
CA SER A 73 22.43 11.41 11.10
C SER A 73 22.19 12.66 11.94
N HIS A 74 21.28 13.53 11.52
CA HIS A 74 21.04 14.79 12.21
C HIS A 74 20.51 14.59 13.64
N THR A 75 20.93 15.43 14.58
CA THR A 75 20.56 15.35 16.01
C THR A 75 19.06 15.44 16.26
N ARG A 76 18.32 16.20 15.42
CA ARG A 76 16.88 16.40 15.55
C ARG A 76 16.08 15.35 14.76
N ALA A 77 15.23 14.61 15.42
CA ALA A 77 14.36 13.60 14.82
C ALA A 77 13.48 14.11 13.65
N PRO A 78 12.85 15.31 13.70
CA PRO A 78 12.08 15.81 12.55
C PRO A 78 12.90 16.01 11.27
N VAL A 79 14.20 16.32 11.40
CA VAL A 79 15.11 16.41 10.24
C VAL A 79 15.41 15.02 9.70
N ARG A 80 15.77 14.04 10.57
CA ARG A 80 16.00 12.66 10.17
C ARG A 80 14.78 12.06 9.47
N LYS A 81 13.58 12.25 10.06
CA LYS A 81 12.31 11.80 9.46
C LYS A 81 12.15 12.30 8.01
N ARG A 82 12.35 13.60 7.79
CA ARG A 82 12.21 14.21 6.45
C ARG A 82 13.33 13.74 5.50
N ALA A 83 14.56 13.61 6.00
CA ALA A 83 15.68 13.13 5.21
C ALA A 83 15.44 11.72 4.67
N VAL A 84 14.86 10.82 5.48
CA VAL A 84 14.48 9.47 5.04
C VAL A 84 13.45 9.53 3.92
N LEU A 85 12.43 10.39 4.02
CA LEU A 85 11.41 10.52 2.98
C LEU A 85 11.99 11.07 1.68
N VAL A 86 12.91 12.05 1.76
CA VAL A 86 13.62 12.57 0.57
C VAL A 86 14.56 11.53 -0.01
N LEU A 87 15.21 10.72 0.82
CA LEU A 87 16.07 9.63 0.37
C LEU A 87 15.32 8.65 -0.57
N HIS A 88 14.04 8.38 -0.30
CA HIS A 88 13.23 7.59 -1.21
C HIS A 88 13.21 8.20 -2.63
N ALA A 89 12.95 9.51 -2.75
CA ALA A 89 12.96 10.19 -4.04
C ALA A 89 14.34 10.14 -4.71
N VAL A 90 15.42 10.25 -3.93
CA VAL A 90 16.80 10.13 -4.43
C VAL A 90 17.05 8.72 -4.99
N ILE A 91 16.71 7.67 -4.25
CA ILE A 91 16.91 6.27 -4.67
C ILE A 91 16.11 5.94 -5.94
N LEU A 92 14.92 6.53 -6.10
CA LEU A 92 14.14 6.34 -7.32
C LEU A 92 14.82 6.92 -8.57
N ARG A 93 15.64 7.98 -8.41
CA ARG A 93 16.37 8.64 -9.50
C ARG A 93 17.80 8.09 -9.68
N CYS A 94 18.44 7.69 -8.57
CA CYS A 94 19.80 7.18 -8.50
C CYS A 94 19.83 5.91 -7.65
N PRO A 95 19.50 4.72 -8.21
CA PRO A 95 19.40 3.47 -7.46
C PRO A 95 20.69 3.06 -6.73
N GLU A 96 21.85 3.45 -7.23
CA GLU A 96 23.17 3.19 -6.63
C GLU A 96 23.33 3.81 -5.23
N VAL A 97 22.53 4.81 -4.90
CA VAL A 97 22.54 5.42 -3.56
C VAL A 97 22.03 4.46 -2.49
N LEU A 98 21.21 3.47 -2.86
CA LEU A 98 20.69 2.47 -1.92
C LEU A 98 21.83 1.71 -1.24
N ASP A 99 22.82 1.24 -1.99
CA ASP A 99 23.94 0.45 -1.43
C ASP A 99 24.72 1.26 -0.39
N ARG A 100 24.90 2.56 -0.63
CA ARG A 100 25.60 3.48 0.28
C ARG A 100 24.79 3.84 1.53
N THR A 101 23.47 3.73 1.46
CA THR A 101 22.55 4.13 2.54
C THR A 101 21.92 2.96 3.28
N TYR A 102 22.13 1.74 2.80
CA TYR A 102 21.48 0.55 3.35
C TYR A 102 21.74 0.36 4.86
N GLU A 103 23.00 0.41 5.28
CA GLU A 103 23.36 0.29 6.71
C GLU A 103 22.70 1.40 7.55
N ARG A 104 22.60 2.60 6.98
CA ARG A 104 21.96 3.72 7.67
C ARG A 104 20.45 3.56 7.79
N LEU A 105 19.80 3.02 6.77
CA LEU A 105 18.37 2.66 6.84
C LEU A 105 18.13 1.58 7.90
N ARG A 106 19.04 0.60 8.01
CA ARG A 106 18.99 -0.42 9.06
C ARG A 106 19.08 0.21 10.45
N ASP A 107 20.03 1.12 10.67
CA ASP A 107 20.19 1.80 11.97
C ASP A 107 18.95 2.64 12.33
N LEU A 108 18.32 3.30 11.35
CA LEU A 108 17.13 4.12 11.56
C LEU A 108 15.86 3.31 11.86
N LEU A 109 15.85 1.99 11.63
CA LEU A 109 14.78 1.11 12.12
C LEU A 109 14.80 0.97 13.65
N CYS A 110 15.94 1.23 14.28
CA CYS A 110 16.14 1.21 15.73
C CYS A 110 16.27 2.62 16.34
N ASP A 111 15.77 3.66 15.64
CA ASP A 111 15.81 5.05 16.13
C ASP A 111 14.92 5.22 17.38
N ASP A 112 15.35 6.05 18.34
CA ASP A 112 14.61 6.36 19.56
C ASP A 112 13.26 7.05 19.28
N ASN A 113 13.13 7.70 18.11
CA ASN A 113 11.91 8.40 17.72
C ASN A 113 11.03 7.54 16.80
N LEU A 114 9.84 7.17 17.28
CA LEU A 114 8.89 6.37 16.54
C LEU A 114 8.51 6.97 15.18
N GLY A 115 8.49 8.31 15.05
CA GLY A 115 8.20 8.98 13.78
C GLY A 115 9.30 8.76 12.73
N VAL A 116 10.57 8.60 13.14
CA VAL A 116 11.69 8.25 12.25
C VAL A 116 11.58 6.78 11.85
N VAL A 117 11.34 5.89 12.81
CA VAL A 117 11.12 4.45 12.53
C VAL A 117 9.99 4.26 11.52
N THR A 118 8.85 4.92 11.75
CA THR A 118 7.69 4.83 10.86
C THR A 118 8.02 5.31 9.44
N ALA A 119 8.73 6.43 9.31
CA ALA A 119 9.16 6.94 8.00
C ALA A 119 10.13 5.97 7.31
N THR A 120 11.05 5.37 8.06
CA THR A 120 12.01 4.39 7.54
C THR A 120 11.30 3.13 7.05
N VAL A 121 10.38 2.58 7.85
CA VAL A 121 9.55 1.43 7.44
C VAL A 121 8.74 1.75 6.19
N ASN A 122 8.14 2.94 6.08
CA ASN A 122 7.41 3.36 4.89
C ASN A 122 8.30 3.35 3.65
N VAL A 123 9.49 3.94 3.73
CA VAL A 123 10.43 4.00 2.60
C VAL A 123 10.89 2.61 2.21
N ILE A 124 11.29 1.77 3.17
CA ILE A 124 11.68 0.39 2.91
C ILE A 124 10.52 -0.39 2.27
N CYS A 125 9.29 -0.20 2.75
CA CYS A 125 8.10 -0.86 2.19
C CYS A 125 7.90 -0.51 0.71
N GLU A 126 8.02 0.76 0.33
CA GLU A 126 7.86 1.20 -1.07
C GLU A 126 9.02 0.73 -1.97
N LEU A 127 10.25 0.72 -1.45
CA LEU A 127 11.40 0.17 -2.19
C LEU A 127 11.31 -1.35 -2.36
N ALA A 128 10.91 -2.07 -1.32
CA ALA A 128 10.76 -3.53 -1.34
C ALA A 128 9.61 -4.00 -2.26
N ARG A 129 8.60 -3.19 -2.51
CA ARG A 129 7.57 -3.48 -3.53
C ARG A 129 8.15 -3.66 -4.93
N ARG A 130 9.23 -2.93 -5.25
CA ARG A 130 9.91 -3.01 -6.56
C ARG A 130 10.97 -4.11 -6.58
N ASN A 131 11.78 -4.17 -5.52
CA ASN A 131 12.83 -5.16 -5.38
C ASN A 131 12.96 -5.59 -3.91
N PRO A 132 12.32 -6.70 -3.50
CA PRO A 132 12.31 -7.15 -2.11
C PRO A 132 13.63 -7.78 -1.64
N ALA A 133 14.42 -8.36 -2.53
CA ALA A 133 15.58 -9.17 -2.18
C ALA A 133 16.62 -8.46 -1.26
N PRO A 134 17.00 -7.18 -1.49
CA PRO A 134 17.94 -6.48 -0.62
C PRO A 134 17.45 -6.29 0.82
N PHE A 135 16.15 -6.33 1.06
CA PHE A 135 15.55 -6.02 2.38
C PHE A 135 15.24 -7.27 3.22
N VAL A 136 15.43 -8.47 2.69
CA VAL A 136 15.27 -9.74 3.43
C VAL A 136 16.13 -9.77 4.70
N PRO A 137 17.40 -9.31 4.73
CA PRO A 137 18.21 -9.31 5.93
C PRO A 137 17.69 -8.42 7.07
N LEU A 138 16.79 -7.46 6.79
CA LEU A 138 16.16 -6.60 7.81
C LEU A 138 14.99 -7.30 8.54
N SER A 139 14.64 -8.52 8.15
CA SER A 139 13.53 -9.28 8.74
C SER A 139 13.57 -9.39 10.27
N PRO A 140 14.72 -9.56 10.93
CA PRO A 140 14.79 -9.63 12.41
C PRO A 140 14.30 -8.33 13.08
N GLN A 141 14.78 -7.17 12.62
CA GLN A 141 14.40 -5.86 13.17
C GLN A 141 12.91 -5.56 12.88
N LEU A 142 12.44 -5.90 11.67
CA LEU A 142 11.04 -5.75 11.31
C LEU A 142 10.13 -6.66 12.16
N PHE A 143 10.60 -7.86 12.49
CA PHE A 143 9.87 -8.78 13.37
C PHE A 143 9.79 -8.26 14.81
N GLU A 144 10.85 -7.65 15.31
CA GLU A 144 10.85 -6.96 16.60
C GLU A 144 9.83 -5.83 16.63
N ILE A 145 9.82 -4.96 15.59
CA ILE A 145 8.81 -3.90 15.45
C ILE A 145 7.40 -4.48 15.40
N LEU A 146 7.17 -5.59 14.68
CA LEU A 146 5.87 -6.26 14.59
C LEU A 146 5.36 -6.74 15.96
N THR A 147 6.25 -7.22 16.82
CA THR A 147 5.88 -7.80 18.12
C THR A 147 5.81 -6.78 19.24
N MET A 148 6.57 -5.68 19.16
CA MET A 148 6.66 -4.69 20.23
C MET A 148 5.79 -3.45 20.01
N SER A 149 5.38 -3.18 18.78
CA SER A 149 4.63 -1.96 18.47
C SER A 149 3.14 -2.12 18.72
N ASN A 150 2.52 -1.08 19.30
CA ASN A 150 1.07 -0.93 19.44
C ASN A 150 0.49 0.08 18.42
N ASN A 151 1.29 0.62 17.51
CA ASN A 151 0.85 1.58 16.53
C ASN A 151 0.31 0.86 15.28
N ASN A 152 -1.01 0.89 15.08
CA ASN A 152 -1.66 0.21 13.96
C ASN A 152 -1.13 0.64 12.59
N TRP A 153 -0.80 1.92 12.40
CA TRP A 153 -0.25 2.42 11.14
C TRP A 153 1.12 1.83 10.82
N LEU A 154 1.97 1.71 11.84
CA LEU A 154 3.28 1.08 11.69
C LEU A 154 3.13 -0.43 11.44
N LEU A 155 2.24 -1.09 12.18
CA LEU A 155 1.96 -2.53 12.00
C LEU A 155 1.46 -2.84 10.58
N ILE A 156 0.54 -2.04 10.04
CA ILE A 156 0.05 -2.17 8.67
C ILE A 156 1.23 -2.14 7.67
N LYS A 157 2.14 -1.19 7.81
CA LYS A 157 3.29 -1.07 6.90
C LYS A 157 4.29 -2.21 7.04
N VAL A 158 4.54 -2.66 8.28
CA VAL A 158 5.43 -3.80 8.54
C VAL A 158 4.83 -5.10 7.99
N ILE A 159 3.53 -5.34 8.19
CA ILE A 159 2.83 -6.52 7.66
C ILE A 159 2.84 -6.51 6.13
N LYS A 160 2.54 -5.36 5.52
CA LYS A 160 2.61 -5.18 4.07
C LYS A 160 4.01 -5.46 3.52
N LEU A 161 5.04 -4.98 4.22
CA LEU A 161 6.43 -5.26 3.86
C LEU A 161 6.74 -6.77 3.93
N PHE A 162 6.30 -7.46 4.97
CA PHE A 162 6.44 -8.92 5.07
C PHE A 162 5.68 -9.64 3.94
N GLY A 163 4.54 -9.13 3.50
CA GLY A 163 3.83 -9.65 2.33
C GLY A 163 4.68 -9.60 1.06
N ALA A 164 5.47 -8.53 0.89
CA ALA A 164 6.40 -8.41 -0.24
C ALA A 164 7.66 -9.29 -0.09
N LEU A 165 8.13 -9.53 1.15
CA LEU A 165 9.33 -10.34 1.42
C LEU A 165 9.05 -11.86 1.40
N SER A 166 7.86 -12.30 1.80
CA SER A 166 7.51 -13.72 1.96
C SER A 166 7.66 -14.56 0.68
N PRO A 167 7.34 -14.09 -0.52
CA PRO A 167 7.58 -14.84 -1.75
C PRO A 167 9.07 -15.09 -2.03
N VAL A 168 9.96 -14.17 -1.61
CA VAL A 168 11.41 -14.29 -1.80
C VAL A 168 12.05 -15.17 -0.74
N GLU A 169 11.57 -15.09 0.52
CA GLU A 169 12.07 -15.88 1.64
C GLU A 169 10.92 -16.68 2.31
N PRO A 170 10.58 -17.86 1.80
CA PRO A 170 9.45 -18.67 2.28
C PRO A 170 9.54 -19.09 3.76
N ARG A 171 10.72 -18.97 4.40
CA ARG A 171 10.90 -19.27 5.83
C ARG A 171 10.19 -18.24 6.70
N LEU A 172 9.97 -17.02 6.20
CA LEU A 172 9.24 -15.97 6.90
C LEU A 172 7.79 -16.38 7.17
N VAL A 173 7.15 -17.10 6.24
CA VAL A 173 5.76 -17.55 6.34
C VAL A 173 5.51 -18.28 7.66
N ARG A 174 6.39 -19.23 8.04
CA ARG A 174 6.23 -20.00 9.28
C ARG A 174 6.36 -19.12 10.53
N LYS A 175 7.24 -18.09 10.49
CA LYS A 175 7.46 -17.18 11.62
C LYS A 175 6.32 -16.19 11.76
N LEU A 176 5.71 -15.77 10.66
CA LEU A 176 4.65 -14.76 10.63
C LEU A 176 3.27 -15.34 11.00
N TYR A 177 3.06 -16.65 10.86
CA TYR A 177 1.77 -17.30 11.13
C TYR A 177 1.19 -16.92 12.50
N LYS A 178 1.94 -17.16 13.57
CA LYS A 178 1.48 -16.88 14.94
C LYS A 178 1.21 -15.40 15.22
N PRO A 179 2.12 -14.45 14.89
CA PRO A 179 1.84 -13.02 15.05
C PRO A 179 0.60 -12.56 14.26
N ILE A 180 0.45 -12.97 13.02
CA ILE A 180 -0.71 -12.60 12.20
C ILE A 180 -2.00 -13.14 12.79
N MET A 181 -2.06 -14.41 13.17
CA MET A 181 -3.22 -15.00 13.85
C MET A 181 -3.57 -14.27 15.14
N SER A 182 -2.56 -13.91 15.95
CA SER A 182 -2.77 -13.15 17.19
C SER A 182 -3.35 -11.76 16.91
N ILE A 183 -2.80 -11.04 15.94
CA ILE A 183 -3.30 -9.71 15.55
C ILE A 183 -4.74 -9.82 15.02
N MET A 184 -5.03 -10.77 14.15
CA MET A 184 -6.38 -10.98 13.58
C MET A 184 -7.42 -11.32 14.66
N SER A 185 -7.01 -11.94 15.78
CA SER A 185 -7.90 -12.29 16.88
C SER A 185 -8.12 -11.15 17.86
N THR A 186 -7.21 -10.16 17.94
CA THR A 186 -7.22 -9.13 18.99
C THR A 186 -7.53 -7.74 18.49
N THR A 187 -7.27 -7.45 17.19
CA THR A 187 -7.42 -6.09 16.68
C THR A 187 -8.85 -5.72 16.34
N PRO A 188 -9.36 -4.56 16.81
CA PRO A 188 -10.61 -4.00 16.33
C PRO A 188 -10.43 -3.14 15.05
N ALA A 189 -9.18 -2.89 14.63
CA ALA A 189 -8.88 -2.00 13.50
C ALA A 189 -9.06 -2.74 12.17
N MET A 190 -10.13 -2.41 11.44
CA MET A 190 -10.50 -3.04 10.16
C MET A 190 -9.37 -2.96 9.10
N SER A 191 -8.66 -1.84 9.03
CA SER A 191 -7.54 -1.67 8.09
C SER A 191 -6.35 -2.58 8.40
N LEU A 192 -6.02 -2.77 9.69
CA LEU A 192 -4.98 -3.70 10.10
C LEU A 192 -5.40 -5.15 9.84
N LEU A 193 -6.65 -5.48 10.15
CA LEU A 193 -7.23 -6.79 9.91
C LEU A 193 -7.19 -7.14 8.41
N TYR A 194 -7.61 -6.19 7.56
CA TYR A 194 -7.53 -6.38 6.10
C TYR A 194 -6.09 -6.59 5.62
N GLU A 195 -5.12 -5.83 6.11
CA GLU A 195 -3.72 -6.00 5.70
C GLU A 195 -3.14 -7.35 6.13
N CYS A 196 -3.55 -7.87 7.31
CA CYS A 196 -3.20 -9.24 7.72
C CYS A 196 -3.73 -10.28 6.73
N ILE A 197 -5.02 -10.17 6.36
CA ILE A 197 -5.66 -11.07 5.39
C ILE A 197 -4.96 -10.96 4.02
N HIS A 198 -4.76 -9.74 3.55
CA HIS A 198 -4.11 -9.49 2.26
C HIS A 198 -2.69 -10.04 2.21
N THR A 199 -1.92 -9.87 3.29
CA THR A 199 -0.57 -10.43 3.43
C THR A 199 -0.58 -11.95 3.49
N ALA A 200 -1.56 -12.56 4.17
CA ALA A 200 -1.70 -14.02 4.20
C ALA A 200 -1.96 -14.60 2.79
N ILE A 201 -2.77 -13.91 1.99
CA ILE A 201 -3.07 -14.31 0.61
C ILE A 201 -1.83 -14.15 -0.30
N ILE A 202 -1.22 -12.94 -0.33
CA ILE A 202 -0.10 -12.65 -1.25
C ILE A 202 1.18 -13.35 -0.83
N GLY A 203 1.40 -13.48 0.48
CA GLY A 203 2.59 -14.11 1.04
C GLY A 203 2.62 -15.63 0.92
N GLY A 204 1.61 -16.25 0.29
CA GLY A 204 1.53 -17.71 0.12
C GLY A 204 1.38 -18.46 1.45
N MET A 205 0.76 -17.84 2.47
CA MET A 205 0.58 -18.46 3.78
C MET A 205 -0.56 -19.47 3.78
N LEU A 206 -1.46 -19.40 2.80
CA LEU A 206 -2.66 -20.22 2.67
C LEU A 206 -2.49 -21.45 1.77
N GLU A 207 -1.34 -21.60 1.13
CA GLU A 207 -1.07 -22.70 0.19
C GLU A 207 -0.53 -23.97 0.87
N ARG A 208 -0.32 -23.98 2.18
CA ARG A 208 0.32 -25.07 2.93
C ARG A 208 -0.69 -25.82 3.82
N GLY A 209 -0.55 -27.10 3.96
CA GLY A 209 -1.48 -28.02 4.64
C GLY A 209 -1.86 -27.71 6.10
N ASP A 210 -1.14 -26.83 6.80
CA ASP A 210 -1.49 -26.35 8.16
C ASP A 210 -2.28 -25.02 8.11
N SER A 211 -2.72 -24.59 6.93
CA SER A 211 -3.27 -23.25 6.70
C SER A 211 -4.79 -23.14 6.80
N ASP A 212 -5.50 -24.26 6.97
CA ASP A 212 -6.97 -24.26 6.98
C ASP A 212 -7.55 -23.36 8.08
N GLU A 213 -6.94 -23.33 9.26
CA GLU A 213 -7.39 -22.46 10.36
C GLU A 213 -7.22 -20.98 10.01
N LEU A 214 -6.08 -20.59 9.39
CA LEU A 214 -5.83 -19.23 8.94
C LEU A 214 -6.79 -18.85 7.79
N ALA A 215 -7.01 -19.76 6.85
CA ALA A 215 -7.95 -19.55 5.74
C ALA A 215 -9.39 -19.37 6.25
N CYS A 216 -9.85 -20.21 7.19
CA CYS A 216 -11.15 -20.06 7.84
C CYS A 216 -11.26 -18.69 8.51
N ARG A 217 -10.24 -18.31 9.29
CA ARG A 217 -10.26 -17.02 9.98
C ARG A 217 -10.25 -15.83 9.00
N CYS A 218 -9.52 -15.92 7.89
CA CYS A 218 -9.55 -14.91 6.84
C CYS A 218 -10.95 -14.77 6.24
N VAL A 219 -11.58 -15.89 5.88
CA VAL A 219 -12.91 -15.88 5.25
C VAL A 219 -14.01 -15.42 6.23
N GLU A 220 -13.96 -15.83 7.50
CA GLU A 220 -14.87 -15.33 8.54
C GLU A 220 -14.82 -13.81 8.66
N ASN A 221 -13.62 -13.23 8.76
CA ASN A 221 -13.44 -11.78 8.85
C ASN A 221 -13.88 -11.05 7.57
N LEU A 222 -13.61 -11.63 6.40
CA LEU A 222 -14.08 -11.07 5.12
C LEU A 222 -15.60 -11.14 5.03
N GLY A 223 -16.25 -12.17 5.59
CA GLY A 223 -17.71 -12.27 5.71
C GLY A 223 -18.29 -11.11 6.52
N VAL A 224 -17.64 -10.72 7.63
CA VAL A 224 -18.04 -9.53 8.42
C VAL A 224 -17.88 -8.24 7.60
N PHE A 225 -16.80 -8.11 6.83
CA PHE A 225 -16.62 -6.94 5.96
C PHE A 225 -17.67 -6.88 4.83
N LEU A 226 -18.02 -8.02 4.27
CA LEU A 226 -19.00 -8.13 3.19
C LEU A 226 -20.40 -7.69 3.64
N GLN A 227 -20.74 -7.91 4.91
CA GLN A 227 -22.02 -7.51 5.52
C GLN A 227 -22.02 -6.07 6.05
N ASN A 228 -20.88 -5.37 6.02
CA ASN A 228 -20.76 -4.01 6.54
C ASN A 228 -21.47 -3.00 5.63
N ASP A 229 -21.98 -1.92 6.22
CA ASP A 229 -22.61 -0.82 5.48
C ASP A 229 -21.59 0.02 4.67
N ASP A 230 -20.31 -0.02 5.04
CA ASP A 230 -19.25 0.67 4.31
C ASP A 230 -18.98 -0.04 2.97
N GLN A 231 -19.26 0.67 1.88
CA GLN A 231 -19.05 0.20 0.52
C GLN A 231 -17.60 -0.19 0.23
N ASN A 232 -16.64 0.51 0.84
CA ASN A 232 -15.21 0.20 0.64
C ASN A 232 -14.85 -1.15 1.27
N LEU A 233 -15.32 -1.42 2.50
CA LEU A 233 -15.10 -2.71 3.16
C LEU A 233 -15.73 -3.86 2.36
N ARG A 234 -16.93 -3.65 1.85
CA ARG A 234 -17.62 -4.63 0.99
C ARG A 234 -16.83 -4.89 -0.31
N TYR A 235 -16.38 -3.85 -0.97
CA TYR A 235 -15.59 -3.96 -2.20
C TYR A 235 -14.27 -4.73 -1.99
N ILE A 236 -13.48 -4.34 -0.99
CA ILE A 236 -12.20 -5.02 -0.71
C ILE A 236 -12.39 -6.47 -0.24
N SER A 237 -13.52 -6.75 0.44
CA SER A 237 -13.86 -8.12 0.83
C SER A 237 -14.10 -9.00 -0.41
N ILE A 238 -14.89 -8.55 -1.37
CA ILE A 238 -15.12 -9.30 -2.62
C ILE A 238 -13.81 -9.53 -3.37
N LEU A 239 -12.93 -8.52 -3.47
CA LEU A 239 -11.62 -8.68 -4.10
C LEU A 239 -10.72 -9.69 -3.39
N ALA A 240 -10.76 -9.75 -2.06
CA ALA A 240 -9.99 -10.71 -1.30
C ALA A 240 -10.56 -12.13 -1.43
N LEU A 241 -11.89 -12.28 -1.38
CA LEU A 241 -12.57 -13.56 -1.61
C LEU A 241 -12.32 -14.10 -3.03
N ASP A 242 -12.27 -13.21 -4.03
CA ASP A 242 -11.93 -13.58 -5.40
C ASP A 242 -10.54 -14.20 -5.53
N LYS A 243 -9.56 -13.68 -4.77
CA LYS A 243 -8.21 -14.26 -4.71
C LYS A 243 -8.14 -15.59 -3.95
N LEU A 244 -9.06 -15.83 -3.00
CA LEU A 244 -9.15 -17.05 -2.21
C LEU A 244 -9.93 -18.16 -2.93
N ALA A 245 -10.87 -17.82 -3.81
CA ALA A 245 -11.74 -18.77 -4.49
C ALA A 245 -10.99 -19.91 -5.22
N PRO A 246 -9.84 -19.69 -5.89
CA PRO A 246 -9.11 -20.77 -6.56
C PRO A 246 -8.50 -21.81 -5.60
N SER A 247 -8.07 -21.38 -4.40
CA SER A 247 -7.41 -22.27 -3.43
C SER A 247 -8.37 -22.86 -2.39
N HIS A 248 -9.40 -22.10 -2.00
CA HIS A 248 -10.35 -22.48 -0.94
C HIS A 248 -11.81 -22.23 -1.36
N PRO A 249 -12.29 -22.80 -2.47
CA PRO A 249 -13.63 -22.51 -3.00
C PRO A 249 -14.74 -22.85 -1.99
N TYR A 250 -14.59 -23.93 -1.21
CA TYR A 250 -15.57 -24.37 -0.22
C TYR A 250 -15.76 -23.36 0.94
N LEU A 251 -14.71 -22.64 1.33
CA LEU A 251 -14.82 -21.59 2.36
C LEU A 251 -15.55 -20.37 1.80
N VAL A 252 -15.22 -19.94 0.59
CA VAL A 252 -15.86 -18.81 -0.07
C VAL A 252 -17.34 -19.09 -0.34
N ALA A 253 -17.70 -20.31 -0.72
CA ALA A 253 -19.07 -20.73 -0.95
C ALA A 253 -19.97 -20.59 0.29
N GLN A 254 -19.44 -20.58 1.50
CA GLN A 254 -20.21 -20.34 2.73
C GLN A 254 -20.87 -18.94 2.75
N HIS A 255 -20.29 -17.97 2.05
CA HIS A 255 -20.82 -16.61 1.94
C HIS A 255 -21.58 -16.35 0.63
N GLN A 256 -21.88 -17.39 -0.13
CA GLN A 256 -22.48 -17.31 -1.46
C GLN A 256 -23.76 -16.44 -1.50
N ASN A 257 -24.63 -16.55 -0.51
CA ASN A 257 -25.89 -15.77 -0.50
C ASN A 257 -25.62 -14.26 -0.44
N VAL A 258 -24.69 -13.82 0.40
CA VAL A 258 -24.33 -12.39 0.53
C VAL A 258 -23.59 -11.88 -0.72
N ILE A 259 -22.79 -12.75 -1.35
CA ILE A 259 -22.12 -12.46 -2.63
C ILE A 259 -23.18 -12.27 -3.73
N LEU A 260 -24.18 -13.13 -3.80
CA LEU A 260 -25.30 -13.03 -4.76
C LEU A 260 -26.13 -11.75 -4.53
N GLU A 261 -26.45 -11.40 -3.28
CA GLU A 261 -27.11 -10.14 -2.94
C GLU A 261 -26.29 -8.92 -3.41
N SER A 262 -24.96 -9.00 -3.39
CA SER A 262 -24.08 -7.91 -3.85
C SER A 262 -24.18 -7.64 -5.36
N ILE A 263 -24.76 -8.54 -6.16
CA ILE A 263 -25.07 -8.31 -7.58
C ILE A 263 -26.12 -7.22 -7.76
N GLN A 264 -27.00 -7.01 -6.78
CA GLN A 264 -28.04 -5.98 -6.79
C GLN A 264 -27.61 -4.68 -6.11
N HIS A 265 -26.35 -4.56 -5.69
CA HIS A 265 -25.84 -3.39 -4.98
C HIS A 265 -25.97 -2.12 -5.84
N PRO A 266 -26.32 -0.94 -5.27
CA PRO A 266 -26.43 0.32 -6.00
C PRO A 266 -25.14 0.71 -6.73
N ASP A 267 -23.97 0.43 -6.12
CA ASP A 267 -22.65 0.70 -6.70
C ASP A 267 -22.30 -0.33 -7.80
N MET A 268 -22.04 0.18 -9.00
CA MET A 268 -21.72 -0.64 -10.16
C MET A 268 -20.40 -1.40 -10.01
N THR A 269 -19.40 -0.81 -9.31
CA THR A 269 -18.09 -1.46 -9.12
C THR A 269 -18.22 -2.71 -8.26
N ILE A 270 -19.05 -2.67 -7.22
CA ILE A 270 -19.37 -3.81 -6.36
C ILE A 270 -20.10 -4.89 -7.17
N ARG A 271 -21.11 -4.51 -7.99
CA ARG A 271 -21.85 -5.46 -8.83
C ARG A 271 -20.94 -6.23 -9.76
N VAL A 272 -20.04 -5.52 -10.47
CA VAL A 272 -19.12 -6.15 -11.44
C VAL A 272 -18.21 -7.15 -10.72
N ARG A 273 -17.62 -6.77 -9.59
CA ARG A 273 -16.74 -7.67 -8.83
C ARG A 273 -17.50 -8.87 -8.22
N ALA A 274 -18.74 -8.66 -7.79
CA ALA A 274 -19.59 -9.76 -7.32
C ALA A 274 -19.90 -10.75 -8.45
N LEU A 275 -20.22 -10.28 -9.66
CA LEU A 275 -20.45 -11.13 -10.84
C LEU A 275 -19.18 -11.92 -11.22
N GLU A 276 -18.00 -11.30 -11.20
CA GLU A 276 -16.74 -11.98 -11.47
C GLU A 276 -16.48 -13.12 -10.47
N LEU A 277 -16.70 -12.85 -9.18
CA LEU A 277 -16.56 -13.85 -8.13
C LEU A 277 -17.59 -14.97 -8.28
N VAL A 278 -18.84 -14.65 -8.58
CA VAL A 278 -19.91 -15.64 -8.84
C VAL A 278 -19.57 -16.51 -10.04
N ALA A 279 -19.03 -15.94 -11.12
CA ALA A 279 -18.60 -16.70 -12.28
C ALA A 279 -17.48 -17.72 -11.95
N ARG A 280 -16.58 -17.38 -11.03
CA ARG A 280 -15.55 -18.32 -10.53
C ARG A 280 -16.15 -19.41 -9.64
N LEU A 281 -17.09 -19.07 -8.76
CA LEU A 281 -17.77 -20.06 -7.90
C LEU A 281 -18.67 -21.00 -8.71
N ALA A 282 -19.19 -20.57 -9.86
CA ALA A 282 -20.01 -21.39 -10.75
C ALA A 282 -19.25 -22.56 -11.41
N THR A 283 -17.93 -22.63 -11.27
CA THR A 283 -17.15 -23.79 -11.73
C THR A 283 -17.28 -25.00 -10.80
N ASP A 284 -17.70 -24.81 -9.54
CA ASP A 284 -17.96 -25.87 -8.59
C ASP A 284 -19.42 -26.39 -8.72
N PRO A 285 -19.63 -27.69 -8.97
CA PRO A 285 -20.98 -28.25 -9.15
C PRO A 285 -21.92 -28.03 -7.96
N MET A 286 -21.40 -27.96 -6.73
CA MET A 286 -22.22 -27.76 -5.54
C MET A 286 -22.74 -26.32 -5.43
N SER A 287 -21.97 -25.35 -5.91
CA SER A 287 -22.33 -23.93 -5.91
C SER A 287 -23.18 -23.52 -7.10
N LEU A 288 -23.16 -24.28 -8.19
CA LEU A 288 -23.77 -23.91 -9.47
C LEU A 288 -25.30 -23.76 -9.36
N ARG A 289 -25.99 -24.72 -8.72
CA ARG A 289 -27.46 -24.74 -8.68
C ARG A 289 -28.04 -23.50 -7.96
N PRO A 290 -27.62 -23.13 -6.73
CA PRO A 290 -28.09 -21.94 -6.07
C PRO A 290 -27.80 -20.65 -6.87
N ILE A 291 -26.68 -20.58 -7.59
CA ILE A 291 -26.32 -19.45 -8.45
C ILE A 291 -27.34 -19.34 -9.61
N VAL A 292 -27.59 -20.44 -10.30
CA VAL A 292 -28.52 -20.46 -11.43
C VAL A 292 -29.93 -20.10 -10.97
N ASP A 293 -30.42 -20.68 -9.87
CA ASP A 293 -31.75 -20.40 -9.31
C ASP A 293 -31.90 -18.89 -8.96
N TYR A 294 -30.87 -18.30 -8.36
CA TYR A 294 -30.85 -16.87 -8.04
C TYR A 294 -30.85 -15.99 -9.30
N LEU A 295 -29.97 -16.28 -10.27
CA LEU A 295 -29.90 -15.51 -11.53
C LEU A 295 -31.17 -15.63 -12.34
N MET A 296 -31.82 -16.79 -12.39
CA MET A 296 -33.10 -16.97 -13.04
C MET A 296 -34.22 -16.17 -12.37
N SER A 297 -34.25 -16.13 -11.03
CA SER A 297 -35.22 -15.30 -10.30
C SER A 297 -34.99 -13.81 -10.55
N TYR A 298 -33.73 -13.38 -10.64
CA TYR A 298 -33.35 -12.00 -10.91
C TYR A 298 -33.75 -11.57 -12.32
N LEU A 299 -33.51 -12.41 -13.34
CA LEU A 299 -33.89 -12.14 -14.73
C LEU A 299 -35.42 -12.14 -14.89
N GLY A 300 -36.16 -13.05 -14.23
CA GLY A 300 -37.59 -13.09 -14.26
C GLY A 300 -38.26 -11.85 -13.63
N SER A 301 -37.63 -11.25 -12.63
CA SER A 301 -38.10 -9.99 -12.03
C SER A 301 -37.76 -8.74 -12.87
N ALA A 302 -36.73 -8.82 -13.73
CA ALA A 302 -36.28 -7.71 -14.57
C ALA A 302 -37.21 -7.49 -15.80
N ASP A 303 -37.93 -8.53 -16.25
CA ASP A 303 -38.91 -8.41 -17.35
C ASP A 303 -40.14 -7.59 -16.94
N GLU A 304 -40.39 -7.39 -15.63
CA GLU A 304 -41.48 -6.54 -15.12
C GLU A 304 -41.11 -5.06 -14.93
N THR A 305 -39.81 -4.69 -14.99
CA THR A 305 -39.35 -3.31 -14.79
C THR A 305 -38.28 -2.93 -15.82
N GLN A 306 -38.73 -2.27 -16.90
CA GLN A 306 -38.03 -1.49 -17.93
C GLN A 306 -36.49 -1.68 -18.05
N ALA A 307 -36.05 -2.24 -19.20
CA ALA A 307 -34.84 -2.01 -20.00
C ALA A 307 -33.66 -1.32 -19.29
N ALA A 308 -32.80 -2.11 -18.65
CA ALA A 308 -31.43 -1.72 -18.39
C ALA A 308 -30.55 -2.10 -19.61
N PRO A 309 -29.48 -1.31 -19.93
CA PRO A 309 -28.61 -1.62 -21.06
C PRO A 309 -27.93 -2.98 -20.85
N SER A 310 -27.83 -3.74 -21.95
CA SER A 310 -27.43 -5.15 -21.94
C SER A 310 -26.09 -5.35 -21.18
N ALA A 311 -26.08 -6.32 -20.27
CA ALA A 311 -24.91 -6.70 -19.45
C ALA A 311 -23.64 -7.01 -20.30
N ALA A 312 -23.80 -7.39 -21.56
CA ALA A 312 -22.71 -7.62 -22.51
C ALA A 312 -21.98 -6.32 -22.89
N GLN A 313 -22.70 -5.20 -23.06
CA GLN A 313 -22.10 -3.89 -23.35
C GLN A 313 -21.37 -3.31 -22.13
N THR A 314 -21.84 -3.61 -20.93
CA THR A 314 -21.22 -3.18 -19.68
C THR A 314 -19.91 -3.94 -19.41
N LEU A 315 -19.85 -5.23 -19.74
CA LEU A 315 -18.62 -6.04 -19.63
C LEU A 315 -17.54 -5.61 -20.62
N GLN A 316 -17.92 -5.23 -21.84
CA GLN A 316 -17.00 -4.75 -22.87
C GLN A 316 -16.36 -3.40 -22.45
N HIS A 317 -17.16 -2.48 -21.91
CA HIS A 317 -16.69 -1.17 -21.43
C HIS A 317 -15.79 -1.25 -20.20
N THR A 318 -15.99 -2.25 -19.33
CA THR A 318 -15.14 -2.44 -18.14
C THR A 318 -13.79 -3.11 -18.46
N LEU A 319 -13.75 -4.01 -19.43
CA LEU A 319 -12.49 -4.61 -19.92
C LEU A 319 -11.58 -3.57 -20.58
N ASP A 320 -12.17 -2.64 -21.36
CA ASP A 320 -11.44 -1.55 -22.00
C ASP A 320 -10.97 -0.50 -20.96
N ALA A 321 -11.75 -0.24 -19.91
CA ALA A 321 -11.38 0.69 -18.84
C ALA A 321 -10.28 0.12 -17.91
N ASP A 322 -10.30 -1.17 -17.61
CA ASP A 322 -9.24 -1.82 -16.80
C ASP A 322 -7.90 -1.87 -17.56
N GLN A 323 -7.91 -2.05 -18.90
CA GLN A 323 -6.69 -1.96 -19.71
C GLN A 323 -6.12 -0.53 -19.73
N ALA A 324 -6.96 0.49 -19.78
CA ALA A 324 -6.54 1.89 -19.72
C ALA A 324 -5.99 2.25 -18.32
N GLN A 325 -6.62 1.78 -17.23
CA GLN A 325 -6.14 2.03 -15.86
C GLN A 325 -4.85 1.29 -15.52
N VAL A 326 -4.59 0.13 -16.10
CA VAL A 326 -3.31 -0.58 -15.94
C VAL A 326 -2.18 0.19 -16.62
N LEU A 327 -2.43 0.84 -17.74
CA LEU A 327 -1.46 1.70 -18.43
C LEU A 327 -1.23 3.04 -17.70
N GLU A 328 -2.26 3.65 -17.12
CA GLU A 328 -2.11 4.87 -16.31
C GLU A 328 -1.44 4.62 -14.95
N ARG A 329 -1.68 3.48 -14.30
CA ARG A 329 -1.04 3.13 -13.02
C ARG A 329 0.44 2.79 -13.13
N SER A 330 0.95 2.54 -14.33
CA SER A 330 2.39 2.39 -14.58
C SER A 330 3.12 3.73 -14.69
N SER A 331 2.41 4.85 -14.87
CA SER A 331 2.99 6.18 -15.12
C SER A 331 2.78 7.19 -13.98
N THR A 332 1.89 6.96 -13.03
CA THR A 332 1.71 7.84 -11.86
C THR A 332 2.19 7.16 -10.59
N SER A 333 3.41 7.50 -10.16
CA SER A 333 3.96 7.10 -8.88
C SER A 333 3.11 7.68 -7.73
N ASP A 334 2.57 6.82 -6.88
CA ASP A 334 1.83 7.13 -5.65
C ASP A 334 2.71 7.86 -4.60
N LEU A 335 3.19 9.07 -4.94
CA LEU A 335 3.85 9.97 -3.99
C LEU A 335 2.86 10.61 -3.00
N SER A 336 1.57 10.59 -3.30
CA SER A 336 0.55 11.24 -2.47
C SER A 336 0.29 10.52 -1.13
N CYS A 337 0.49 9.21 -1.04
CA CYS A 337 0.30 8.47 0.22
C CYS A 337 1.42 8.62 1.25
N LEU A 338 2.60 9.13 0.87
CA LEU A 338 3.73 9.31 1.81
C LEU A 338 3.66 10.64 2.58
N LEU A 339 2.82 11.59 2.15
CA LEU A 339 2.78 12.96 2.68
C LEU A 339 1.66 13.20 3.72
N TYR A 340 0.68 12.29 3.84
CA TYR A 340 -0.44 12.43 4.79
C TYR A 340 -0.20 11.69 6.12
N THR A 341 0.89 11.99 6.79
CA THR A 341 1.04 11.74 8.24
C THR A 341 1.65 12.97 8.89
N SER A 342 0.87 14.06 8.91
CA SER A 342 1.04 15.13 9.87
C SER A 342 -0.02 14.94 10.96
N ASP A 343 0.44 14.51 12.11
CA ASP A 343 0.32 15.07 13.48
C ASP A 343 1.03 14.13 14.43
#